data_5ea6d936343caf172dd0ca3bbb0dc7d6
#
_entry.id   5ea6d936343caf172dd0ca3bbb0dc7d6
#
_cell.length_a   1.000
_cell.length_b   1.000
_cell.length_c   1.000
_cell.angle_alpha   90.00
_cell.angle_beta   90.00
_cell.angle_gamma   90.00
#
_symmetry.space_group_name_H-M   'P 1'
#
loop_
_entity.id
_entity.type
_entity.pdbx_description
1 polymer ?
#
loop_
_entity_poly.entity_id
_entity_poly.type
_entity_poly.pdbx_seq_one_letter_code
_entity_poly.pdbx_strand_id
1 'polypeptide(L)'
;MQWADGAWHVETKVGSFAAPIVVNAAGAWGDVIAARAGVHPMGLTPKRRTVILFDPPPDVDIEDWPLVIDADESWYFKPDAGKVLASPADETPVEPYDAQAEELDIALIADAIERMTSMTVGRISHSRAGLRTFTADKTPVVGFAPDAEGFFWLVGQGGYGIETSPAMGELTCALIIDGRAPDHFTKAGFFAQDVAPVRYH
;
A
#
# COMPACT_ATOMS: atom_id res chain seq x y z
N MET A 1 10.08 -16.94 -12.76
CA MET A 1 11.25 -16.08 -13.01
C MET A 1 12.49 -16.80 -12.49
N GLN A 2 13.66 -16.55 -13.07
CA GLN A 2 14.86 -17.30 -12.78
C GLN A 2 16.11 -16.42 -12.99
N TRP A 3 17.08 -16.51 -12.08
CA TRP A 3 18.39 -15.89 -12.23
C TRP A 3 19.31 -16.82 -13.01
N ALA A 4 19.87 -16.36 -14.12
CA ALA A 4 20.84 -17.07 -14.94
C ALA A 4 21.68 -16.09 -15.74
N ASP A 5 22.94 -16.42 -15.99
CA ASP A 5 23.87 -15.64 -16.84
C ASP A 5 23.99 -14.15 -16.47
N GLY A 6 23.88 -13.82 -15.16
CA GLY A 6 23.97 -12.46 -14.65
C GLY A 6 22.70 -11.61 -14.88
N ALA A 7 21.56 -12.24 -15.14
CA ALA A 7 20.29 -11.57 -15.33
C ALA A 7 19.09 -12.36 -14.77
N TRP A 8 18.04 -11.66 -14.40
CA TRP A 8 16.73 -12.22 -14.13
C TRP A 8 15.98 -12.43 -15.44
N HIS A 9 15.56 -13.67 -15.69
CA HIS A 9 14.69 -14.05 -16.80
C HIS A 9 13.25 -14.16 -16.31
N VAL A 10 12.35 -13.33 -16.85
CA VAL A 10 10.96 -13.23 -16.44
C VAL A 10 10.05 -13.60 -17.59
N GLU A 11 9.33 -14.71 -17.45
CA GLU A 11 8.31 -15.16 -18.39
C GLU A 11 6.95 -14.57 -18.00
N THR A 12 6.28 -13.99 -18.96
CA THR A 12 4.94 -13.41 -18.78
C THR A 12 4.00 -13.86 -19.90
N LYS A 13 2.70 -13.55 -19.79
CA LYS A 13 1.72 -13.83 -20.86
C LYS A 13 1.97 -13.05 -22.15
N VAL A 14 2.74 -11.97 -22.08
CA VAL A 14 3.02 -11.08 -23.23
C VAL A 14 4.44 -11.19 -23.75
N GLY A 15 5.29 -12.02 -23.13
CA GLY A 15 6.66 -12.25 -23.59
C GLY A 15 7.63 -12.50 -22.47
N SER A 16 8.89 -12.72 -22.86
CA SER A 16 10.03 -12.97 -21.98
C SER A 16 10.89 -11.71 -21.88
N PHE A 17 11.36 -11.42 -20.67
CA PHE A 17 12.20 -10.26 -20.38
C PHE A 17 13.46 -10.73 -19.65
N ALA A 18 14.58 -10.06 -19.90
CA ALA A 18 15.83 -10.28 -19.16
C ALA A 18 16.42 -8.95 -18.71
N ALA A 19 16.83 -8.85 -17.45
CA ALA A 19 17.47 -7.68 -16.88
C ALA A 19 18.38 -8.04 -15.72
N PRO A 20 19.48 -7.31 -15.48
CA PRO A 20 20.36 -7.57 -14.34
C PRO A 20 19.70 -7.28 -12.99
N ILE A 21 18.66 -6.45 -12.97
CA ILE A 21 17.92 -6.12 -11.76
C ILE A 21 16.43 -6.31 -12.03
N VAL A 22 15.75 -6.96 -11.09
CA VAL A 22 14.29 -7.01 -11.02
C VAL A 22 13.81 -6.30 -9.76
N VAL A 23 12.84 -5.40 -9.91
CA VAL A 23 12.20 -4.70 -8.77
C VAL A 23 10.87 -5.35 -8.48
N ASN A 24 10.75 -5.95 -7.30
CA ASN A 24 9.49 -6.49 -6.80
C ASN A 24 8.69 -5.36 -6.13
N ALA A 25 7.83 -4.72 -6.90
CA ALA A 25 6.89 -3.69 -6.46
C ALA A 25 5.44 -4.21 -6.53
N ALA A 26 5.24 -5.52 -6.26
CA ALA A 26 3.99 -6.21 -6.50
C ALA A 26 2.94 -6.03 -5.37
N GLY A 27 3.16 -5.10 -4.42
CA GLY A 27 2.22 -4.79 -3.34
C GLY A 27 1.82 -6.04 -2.56
N ALA A 28 0.54 -6.38 -2.56
CA ALA A 28 0.00 -7.54 -1.86
C ALA A 28 0.60 -8.88 -2.34
N TRP A 29 1.03 -8.95 -3.60
CA TRP A 29 1.63 -10.14 -4.19
C TRP A 29 3.16 -10.21 -4.02
N GLY A 30 3.77 -9.32 -3.24
CA GLY A 30 5.22 -9.26 -3.07
C GLY A 30 5.84 -10.60 -2.68
N ASP A 31 5.30 -11.27 -1.66
CA ASP A 31 5.80 -12.57 -1.22
C ASP A 31 5.50 -13.70 -2.23
N VAL A 32 4.39 -13.61 -2.96
CA VAL A 32 4.07 -14.55 -4.04
C VAL A 32 5.11 -14.46 -5.17
N ILE A 33 5.53 -13.24 -5.52
CA ILE A 33 6.56 -13.01 -6.54
C ILE A 33 7.92 -13.48 -6.03
N ALA A 34 8.27 -13.22 -4.78
CA ALA A 34 9.50 -13.69 -4.16
C ALA A 34 9.59 -15.22 -4.16
N ALA A 35 8.53 -15.90 -3.74
CA ALA A 35 8.47 -17.37 -3.76
C ALA A 35 8.68 -17.94 -5.17
N ARG A 36 8.11 -17.30 -6.22
CA ARG A 36 8.33 -17.68 -7.62
C ARG A 36 9.77 -17.42 -8.11
N ALA A 37 10.47 -16.53 -7.46
CA ALA A 37 11.86 -16.20 -7.72
C ALA A 37 12.84 -17.03 -6.90
N GLY A 38 12.37 -17.82 -5.93
CA GLY A 38 13.22 -18.53 -4.97
C GLY A 38 13.88 -17.61 -3.95
N VAL A 39 13.31 -16.43 -3.71
CA VAL A 39 13.77 -15.41 -2.76
C VAL A 39 12.99 -15.52 -1.45
N HIS A 40 13.65 -15.30 -0.32
CA HIS A 40 13.01 -15.36 1.00
C HIS A 40 11.88 -14.31 1.11
N PRO A 41 10.66 -14.69 1.54
CA PRO A 41 9.56 -13.76 1.69
C PRO A 41 9.76 -12.81 2.89
N MET A 42 9.14 -11.63 2.83
CA MET A 42 9.19 -10.62 3.89
C MET A 42 8.12 -10.78 4.98
N GLY A 43 7.23 -11.77 4.86
CA GLY A 43 6.09 -11.94 5.77
C GLY A 43 5.03 -10.85 5.57
N LEU A 44 4.77 -10.48 4.33
CA LEU A 44 3.80 -9.44 3.99
C LEU A 44 2.38 -9.87 4.37
N THR A 45 1.66 -8.96 5.01
CA THR A 45 0.26 -9.16 5.38
C THR A 45 -0.62 -8.16 4.62
N PRO A 46 -1.26 -8.57 3.52
CA PRO A 46 -2.29 -7.77 2.87
C PRO A 46 -3.49 -7.63 3.79
N LYS A 47 -4.02 -6.42 3.90
CA LYS A 47 -5.22 -6.11 4.69
C LYS A 47 -6.24 -5.41 3.81
N ARG A 48 -7.50 -5.87 3.83
CA ARG A 48 -8.57 -5.22 3.10
C ARG A 48 -8.88 -3.85 3.72
N ARG A 49 -9.15 -2.88 2.86
CA ARG A 49 -9.61 -1.54 3.22
C ARG A 49 -10.78 -1.16 2.33
N THR A 50 -11.95 -1.02 2.94
CA THR A 50 -13.21 -0.68 2.29
C THR A 50 -13.46 0.82 2.32
N VAL A 51 -14.03 1.35 1.24
CA VAL A 51 -14.55 2.73 1.18
C VAL A 51 -15.90 2.75 0.48
N ILE A 52 -16.75 3.70 0.90
CA ILE A 52 -18.02 4.04 0.25
C ILE A 52 -18.01 5.49 -0.19
N LEU A 53 -18.80 5.81 -1.22
CA LEU A 53 -19.09 7.17 -1.63
C LEU A 53 -20.61 7.40 -1.59
N PHE A 54 -21.02 8.48 -0.96
CA PHE A 54 -22.43 8.91 -0.88
C PHE A 54 -22.55 10.42 -1.06
N ASP A 55 -23.77 10.90 -1.30
CA ASP A 55 -24.02 12.32 -1.49
C ASP A 55 -23.87 13.08 -0.17
N PRO A 56 -23.27 14.29 -0.18
CA PRO A 56 -23.22 15.15 1.01
C PRO A 56 -24.63 15.59 1.42
N PRO A 57 -24.79 16.14 2.64
CA PRO A 57 -26.04 16.73 3.04
C PRO A 57 -26.50 17.82 2.05
N PRO A 58 -27.82 17.96 1.79
CA PRO A 58 -28.33 19.01 0.90
C PRO A 58 -27.88 20.40 1.34
N ASP A 59 -27.54 21.24 0.38
CA ASP A 59 -27.18 22.66 0.59
C ASP A 59 -25.91 22.86 1.46
N VAL A 60 -25.07 21.83 1.64
CA VAL A 60 -23.79 21.90 2.35
C VAL A 60 -22.65 21.79 1.34
N ASP A 61 -21.83 22.81 1.28
CA ASP A 61 -20.54 22.76 0.55
C ASP A 61 -19.52 22.01 1.40
N ILE A 62 -18.95 20.96 0.81
CA ILE A 62 -17.97 20.08 1.47
C ILE A 62 -16.56 20.24 0.89
N GLU A 63 -16.33 21.11 -0.10
CA GLU A 63 -15.08 21.17 -0.85
C GLU A 63 -13.88 21.41 0.07
N ASP A 64 -14.05 22.27 1.05
CA ASP A 64 -12.99 22.66 2.01
C ASP A 64 -12.99 21.80 3.30
N TRP A 65 -13.78 20.75 3.39
CA TRP A 65 -13.77 19.91 4.59
C TRP A 65 -12.44 19.18 4.73
N PRO A 66 -11.87 19.11 5.94
CA PRO A 66 -10.70 18.29 6.20
C PRO A 66 -11.04 16.80 6.17
N LEU A 67 -10.01 15.97 6.11
CA LEU A 67 -10.15 14.58 6.54
C LEU A 67 -10.52 14.56 8.03
N VAL A 68 -11.60 13.87 8.34
CA VAL A 68 -12.03 13.61 9.72
C VAL A 68 -11.79 12.14 10.03
N ILE A 69 -11.04 11.87 11.08
CA ILE A 69 -10.75 10.53 11.57
C ILE A 69 -11.16 10.40 13.02
N ASP A 70 -11.75 9.28 13.38
CA ASP A 70 -12.05 8.95 14.77
C ASP A 70 -10.78 8.86 15.61
N ALA A 71 -10.89 9.21 16.92
CA ALA A 71 -9.74 9.20 17.82
C ALA A 71 -9.10 7.81 18.00
N ASP A 72 -9.91 6.75 17.88
CA ASP A 72 -9.47 5.36 17.91
C ASP A 72 -9.12 4.81 16.51
N GLU A 73 -9.12 5.69 15.47
CA GLU A 73 -8.88 5.35 14.07
C GLU A 73 -9.82 4.26 13.53
N SER A 74 -11.00 4.14 14.11
CA SER A 74 -11.96 3.10 13.78
C SER A 74 -12.84 3.42 12.56
N TRP A 75 -12.86 4.68 12.11
CA TRP A 75 -13.50 5.14 10.87
C TRP A 75 -12.94 6.51 10.47
N TYR A 76 -13.13 6.87 9.22
CA TYR A 76 -12.83 8.22 8.72
C TYR A 76 -13.72 8.60 7.54
N PHE A 77 -13.82 9.91 7.29
CA PHE A 77 -14.40 10.42 6.04
C PHE A 77 -13.67 11.68 5.56
N LYS A 78 -13.83 11.97 4.28
CA LYS A 78 -13.31 13.18 3.63
C LYS A 78 -14.15 13.53 2.41
N PRO A 79 -14.09 14.77 1.89
CA PRO A 79 -14.60 15.06 0.56
C PRO A 79 -13.79 14.34 -0.52
N ASP A 80 -14.47 13.90 -1.57
CA ASP A 80 -13.86 13.24 -2.73
C ASP A 80 -14.72 13.45 -3.97
N ALA A 81 -14.27 14.31 -4.88
CA ALA A 81 -14.95 14.61 -6.16
C ALA A 81 -16.45 14.98 -5.98
N GLY A 82 -16.76 15.86 -5.03
CA GLY A 82 -18.12 16.31 -4.75
C GLY A 82 -18.99 15.32 -3.99
N LYS A 83 -18.43 14.22 -3.51
CA LYS A 83 -19.05 13.21 -2.65
C LYS A 83 -18.36 13.16 -1.30
N VAL A 84 -18.98 12.50 -0.32
CA VAL A 84 -18.33 12.08 0.91
C VAL A 84 -17.77 10.67 0.69
N LEU A 85 -16.46 10.52 0.81
CA LEU A 85 -15.79 9.23 0.91
C LEU A 85 -15.70 8.86 2.39
N ALA A 86 -16.16 7.67 2.75
CA ALA A 86 -16.05 7.16 4.12
C ALA A 86 -15.52 5.72 4.15
N SER A 87 -14.85 5.36 5.24
CA SER A 87 -14.24 4.04 5.44
C SER A 87 -14.40 3.58 6.89
N PRO A 88 -14.72 2.30 7.14
CA PRO A 88 -14.71 1.71 8.48
C PRO A 88 -13.28 1.45 8.99
N ALA A 89 -12.29 1.97 8.32
CA ALA A 89 -10.86 1.77 8.61
C ALA A 89 -10.46 0.30 8.81
N ASP A 90 -11.20 -0.63 8.16
CA ASP A 90 -10.99 -2.08 8.26
C ASP A 90 -9.55 -2.49 7.92
N GLU A 91 -9.02 -3.43 8.69
CA GLU A 91 -7.70 -4.02 8.52
C GLU A 91 -7.77 -5.54 8.58
N THR A 92 -8.76 -6.13 7.93
CA THR A 92 -8.94 -7.57 7.87
C THR A 92 -7.82 -8.21 7.05
N PRO A 93 -6.96 -9.07 7.65
CA PRO A 93 -5.92 -9.78 6.93
C PRO A 93 -6.55 -10.74 5.90
N VAL A 94 -6.00 -10.76 4.70
CA VAL A 94 -6.49 -11.61 3.60
C VAL A 94 -5.32 -12.09 2.74
N GLU A 95 -5.55 -13.15 1.98
CA GLU A 95 -4.64 -13.51 0.89
C GLU A 95 -4.71 -12.47 -0.24
N PRO A 96 -3.66 -12.34 -1.07
CA PRO A 96 -3.67 -11.43 -2.21
C PRO A 96 -4.78 -11.80 -3.22
N TYR A 97 -5.72 -10.89 -3.46
CA TYR A 97 -6.80 -11.06 -4.42
C TYR A 97 -7.30 -9.68 -4.93
N ASP A 98 -8.18 -9.68 -5.91
CA ASP A 98 -8.86 -8.47 -6.37
C ASP A 98 -10.01 -8.14 -5.40
N ALA A 99 -9.69 -7.35 -4.38
CA ALA A 99 -10.56 -7.11 -3.23
C ALA A 99 -11.82 -6.34 -3.62
N GLN A 100 -12.96 -6.82 -3.10
CA GLN A 100 -14.25 -6.17 -3.20
C GLN A 100 -14.73 -5.76 -1.81
N ALA A 101 -15.57 -4.70 -1.76
CA ALA A 101 -16.19 -4.28 -0.51
C ALA A 101 -17.21 -5.33 -0.03
N GLU A 102 -17.14 -5.68 1.24
CA GLU A 102 -18.10 -6.59 1.86
C GLU A 102 -19.30 -5.81 2.42
N GLU A 103 -20.48 -6.41 2.37
CA GLU A 103 -21.73 -5.78 2.84
C GLU A 103 -21.64 -5.37 4.31
N LEU A 104 -20.97 -6.17 5.14
CA LEU A 104 -20.77 -5.85 6.55
C LEU A 104 -19.95 -4.57 6.73
N ASP A 105 -18.85 -4.41 5.99
CA ASP A 105 -18.00 -3.22 6.10
C ASP A 105 -18.74 -1.96 5.61
N ILE A 106 -19.56 -2.11 4.56
CA ILE A 106 -20.42 -1.04 4.06
C ILE A 106 -21.46 -0.63 5.14
N ALA A 107 -22.08 -1.59 5.79
CA ALA A 107 -23.06 -1.33 6.84
C ALA A 107 -22.43 -0.69 8.08
N LEU A 108 -21.25 -1.15 8.49
CA LEU A 108 -20.52 -0.62 9.64
C LEU A 108 -20.13 0.85 9.44
N ILE A 109 -19.65 1.25 8.25
CA ILE A 109 -19.32 2.64 8.04
C ILE A 109 -20.55 3.51 7.90
N ALA A 110 -21.62 3.04 7.28
CA ALA A 110 -22.88 3.79 7.21
C ALA A 110 -23.44 4.06 8.62
N ASP A 111 -23.50 3.05 9.48
CA ASP A 111 -23.91 3.18 10.88
C ASP A 111 -23.00 4.14 11.65
N ALA A 112 -21.67 4.05 11.49
CA ALA A 112 -20.72 4.94 12.17
C ALA A 112 -20.96 6.41 11.79
N ILE A 113 -21.11 6.72 10.51
CA ILE A 113 -21.38 8.07 10.02
C ILE A 113 -22.69 8.63 10.61
N GLU A 114 -23.77 7.84 10.59
CA GLU A 114 -25.08 8.28 11.09
C GLU A 114 -25.10 8.46 12.61
N ARG A 115 -24.36 7.67 13.36
CA ARG A 115 -24.27 7.78 14.82
C ARG A 115 -23.36 8.90 15.31
N MET A 116 -22.26 9.13 14.60
CA MET A 116 -21.18 10.00 15.08
C MET A 116 -21.23 11.40 14.45
N THR A 117 -22.07 11.60 13.45
CA THR A 117 -22.24 12.87 12.77
C THR A 117 -23.73 13.22 12.60
N SER A 118 -24.03 14.42 12.09
CA SER A 118 -25.39 14.78 11.68
C SER A 118 -25.74 14.37 10.24
N MET A 119 -24.84 13.65 9.57
CA MET A 119 -25.08 13.19 8.19
C MET A 119 -25.95 11.94 8.17
N THR A 120 -26.77 11.82 7.14
CA THR A 120 -27.49 10.60 6.81
C THR A 120 -26.85 9.96 5.59
N VAL A 121 -26.55 8.68 5.66
CA VAL A 121 -26.02 7.92 4.53
C VAL A 121 -27.19 7.42 3.68
N GLY A 122 -27.56 8.21 2.69
CA GLY A 122 -28.61 7.85 1.74
C GLY A 122 -28.15 6.80 0.74
N ARG A 123 -28.31 7.06 -0.55
CA ARG A 123 -27.85 6.15 -1.59
C ARG A 123 -26.32 6.13 -1.64
N ILE A 124 -25.71 4.97 -1.41
CA ILE A 124 -24.30 4.71 -1.70
C ILE A 124 -24.13 4.63 -3.21
N SER A 125 -23.45 5.61 -3.77
CA SER A 125 -23.24 5.71 -5.23
C SER A 125 -22.15 4.78 -5.73
N HIS A 126 -21.17 4.47 -4.88
CA HIS A 126 -20.06 3.58 -5.17
C HIS A 126 -19.49 2.97 -3.90
N SER A 127 -19.05 1.72 -3.99
CA SER A 127 -18.26 1.04 -2.95
C SER A 127 -17.11 0.31 -3.61
N ARG A 128 -15.96 0.29 -2.94
CA ARG A 128 -14.79 -0.45 -3.39
C ARG A 128 -13.93 -0.88 -2.20
N ALA A 129 -13.12 -1.89 -2.40
CA ALA A 129 -12.06 -2.22 -1.47
C ALA A 129 -10.71 -2.29 -2.20
N GLY A 130 -9.64 -2.15 -1.45
CA GLY A 130 -8.27 -2.34 -1.91
C GLY A 130 -7.47 -3.07 -0.84
N LEU A 131 -6.25 -3.46 -1.18
CA LEU A 131 -5.33 -4.10 -0.25
C LEU A 131 -4.25 -3.11 0.17
N ARG A 132 -4.11 -2.91 1.48
CA ARG A 132 -2.97 -2.26 2.11
C ARG A 132 -2.05 -3.35 2.62
N THR A 133 -0.80 -3.35 2.19
CA THR A 133 0.12 -4.43 2.52
C THR A 133 1.14 -3.95 3.55
N PHE A 134 1.22 -4.68 4.64
CA PHE A 134 2.09 -4.36 5.76
C PHE A 134 3.13 -5.45 5.98
N THR A 135 4.26 -5.04 6.49
CA THR A 135 5.26 -5.88 7.15
C THR A 135 4.91 -6.04 8.63
N ALA A 136 5.61 -6.89 9.35
CA ALA A 136 5.36 -7.13 10.78
C ALA A 136 5.54 -5.86 11.64
N ASP A 137 6.52 -5.00 11.30
CA ASP A 137 6.81 -3.73 11.98
C ASP A 137 6.11 -2.51 11.37
N LYS A 138 5.26 -2.74 10.34
CA LYS A 138 4.55 -1.72 9.56
C LYS A 138 5.47 -0.73 8.81
N THR A 139 6.77 -1.02 8.70
CA THR A 139 7.74 -0.20 7.98
C THR A 139 7.94 -0.77 6.57
N PRO A 140 7.94 0.04 5.50
CA PRO A 140 8.20 -0.43 4.15
C PRO A 140 9.53 -1.19 4.02
N VAL A 141 9.63 -2.04 3.00
CA VAL A 141 10.87 -2.72 2.64
C VAL A 141 11.37 -2.17 1.30
N VAL A 142 12.55 -1.55 1.34
CA VAL A 142 13.22 -0.95 0.18
C VAL A 142 14.69 -1.33 0.19
N GLY A 143 15.14 -2.08 -0.82
CA GLY A 143 16.55 -2.47 -0.92
C GLY A 143 16.74 -3.81 -1.64
N PHE A 144 18.01 -4.13 -1.89
CA PHE A 144 18.39 -5.42 -2.46
C PHE A 144 18.18 -6.56 -1.46
N ALA A 145 17.65 -7.68 -1.93
CA ALA A 145 17.55 -8.90 -1.14
C ALA A 145 18.96 -9.40 -0.79
N PRO A 146 19.24 -9.77 0.48
CA PRO A 146 20.55 -10.25 0.87
C PRO A 146 20.86 -11.69 0.38
N ASP A 147 19.82 -12.43 0.01
CA ASP A 147 19.86 -13.83 -0.43
C ASP A 147 19.70 -14.02 -1.95
N ALA A 148 19.51 -12.93 -2.72
CA ALA A 148 19.29 -13.01 -4.16
C ALA A 148 19.91 -11.83 -4.91
N GLU A 149 20.94 -12.10 -5.69
CA GLU A 149 21.61 -11.10 -6.53
C GLU A 149 20.63 -10.44 -7.50
N GLY A 150 20.67 -9.10 -7.59
CA GLY A 150 19.84 -8.32 -8.52
C GLY A 150 18.35 -8.31 -8.21
N PHE A 151 17.90 -8.89 -7.09
CA PHE A 151 16.50 -8.80 -6.66
C PHE A 151 16.31 -7.61 -5.70
N PHE A 152 15.46 -6.66 -6.08
CA PHE A 152 15.21 -5.46 -5.29
C PHE A 152 13.77 -5.43 -4.78
N TRP A 153 13.59 -5.17 -3.49
CA TRP A 153 12.29 -5.04 -2.83
C TRP A 153 11.81 -3.59 -2.81
N LEU A 154 10.54 -3.37 -3.13
CA LEU A 154 9.81 -2.11 -2.95
C LEU A 154 8.37 -2.42 -2.56
N VAL A 155 8.15 -2.83 -1.32
CA VAL A 155 6.87 -3.36 -0.83
C VAL A 155 6.57 -2.89 0.60
N GLY A 156 5.39 -3.20 1.09
CA GLY A 156 5.02 -2.95 2.48
C GLY A 156 4.64 -1.48 2.78
N GLN A 157 4.23 -0.68 1.78
CA GLN A 157 3.90 0.74 1.95
C GLN A 157 2.65 0.99 2.81
N GLY A 158 1.90 -0.05 3.16
CA GLY A 158 0.72 0.07 4.03
C GLY A 158 -0.31 1.08 3.53
N GLY A 159 -0.66 2.03 4.40
CA GLY A 159 -1.58 3.12 4.09
C GLY A 159 -0.94 4.37 3.49
N TYR A 160 0.39 4.44 3.40
CA TYR A 160 1.17 5.65 3.14
C TYR A 160 1.82 5.70 1.76
N GLY A 161 1.57 4.69 0.90
CA GLY A 161 2.27 4.50 -0.37
C GLY A 161 2.17 5.68 -1.33
N ILE A 162 1.02 6.37 -1.40
CA ILE A 162 0.83 7.51 -2.31
C ILE A 162 1.62 8.73 -1.81
N GLU A 163 1.48 9.09 -0.53
CA GLU A 163 2.14 10.27 0.03
C GLU A 163 3.66 10.12 0.12
N THR A 164 4.16 8.90 0.34
CA THR A 164 5.58 8.62 0.40
C THR A 164 6.21 8.31 -0.96
N SER A 165 5.40 8.19 -2.03
CA SER A 165 5.87 7.74 -3.35
C SER A 165 7.02 8.58 -3.93
N PRO A 166 7.09 9.93 -3.80
CA PRO A 166 8.21 10.69 -4.32
C PRO A 166 9.53 10.32 -3.61
N ALA A 167 9.52 10.26 -2.28
CA ALA A 167 10.69 9.90 -1.49
C ALA A 167 11.11 8.44 -1.71
N MET A 168 10.16 7.51 -1.76
CA MET A 168 10.44 6.10 -2.02
C MET A 168 10.99 5.88 -3.43
N GLY A 169 10.50 6.63 -4.42
CA GLY A 169 11.02 6.60 -5.79
C GLY A 169 12.46 7.10 -5.86
N GLU A 170 12.76 8.24 -5.23
CA GLU A 170 14.11 8.79 -5.15
C GLU A 170 15.08 7.83 -4.43
N LEU A 171 14.66 7.31 -3.26
CA LEU A 171 15.45 6.34 -2.50
C LEU A 171 15.75 5.08 -3.33
N THR A 172 14.73 4.54 -3.98
CA THR A 172 14.87 3.34 -4.84
C THR A 172 15.87 3.57 -5.96
N CYS A 173 15.73 4.71 -6.66
CA CYS A 173 16.64 5.09 -7.74
C CYS A 173 18.09 5.20 -7.23
N ALA A 174 18.31 5.92 -6.13
CA ALA A 174 19.65 6.12 -5.57
C ALA A 174 20.28 4.81 -5.06
N LEU A 175 19.49 3.94 -4.42
CA LEU A 175 19.99 2.63 -3.97
C LEU A 175 20.38 1.71 -5.15
N ILE A 176 19.64 1.76 -6.25
CA ILE A 176 19.91 0.94 -7.43
C ILE A 176 21.12 1.48 -8.23
N ILE A 177 21.21 2.81 -8.40
CA ILE A 177 22.22 3.43 -9.26
C ILE A 177 23.51 3.73 -8.49
N ASP A 178 23.40 4.34 -7.30
CA ASP A 178 24.52 4.86 -6.52
C ASP A 178 24.92 3.96 -5.35
N GLY A 179 24.10 2.93 -5.02
CA GLY A 179 24.32 2.02 -3.91
C GLY A 179 24.13 2.65 -2.52
N ARG A 180 23.63 3.89 -2.42
CA ARG A 180 23.45 4.63 -1.17
C ARG A 180 22.27 5.58 -1.23
N ALA A 181 21.69 5.88 -0.07
CA ALA A 181 20.66 6.89 0.04
C ALA A 181 21.24 8.31 -0.15
N PRO A 182 20.45 9.26 -0.69
CA PRO A 182 20.85 10.67 -0.77
C PRO A 182 21.09 11.30 0.61
N ASP A 183 22.08 12.21 0.71
CA ASP A 183 22.49 12.81 1.99
C ASP A 183 21.38 13.59 2.72
N HIS A 184 20.38 14.11 2.00
CA HIS A 184 19.27 14.81 2.63
C HIS A 184 18.32 13.90 3.42
N PHE A 185 18.23 12.61 3.08
CA PHE A 185 17.51 11.62 3.87
C PHE A 185 18.16 11.47 5.26
N THR A 186 19.47 11.31 5.31
CA THR A 186 20.21 11.20 6.57
C THR A 186 20.11 12.50 7.39
N LYS A 187 20.16 13.68 6.73
CA LYS A 187 19.95 14.97 7.40
C LYS A 187 18.55 15.12 7.98
N ALA A 188 17.55 14.48 7.38
CA ALA A 188 16.18 14.41 7.89
C ALA A 188 15.98 13.32 8.96
N GLY A 189 17.03 12.58 9.35
CA GLY A 189 16.96 11.52 10.35
C GLY A 189 16.49 10.16 9.82
N PHE A 190 16.45 9.98 8.50
CA PHE A 190 16.08 8.72 7.87
C PHE A 190 17.32 7.98 7.37
N PHE A 191 17.42 6.70 7.68
CA PHE A 191 18.52 5.85 7.23
C PHE A 191 18.00 4.70 6.37
N ALA A 192 18.67 4.38 5.27
CA ALA A 192 18.27 3.31 4.37
C ALA A 192 18.18 1.94 5.07
N GLN A 193 18.97 1.70 6.11
CA GLN A 193 18.91 0.50 6.92
C GLN A 193 17.57 0.31 7.64
N ASP A 194 16.84 1.40 7.94
CA ASP A 194 15.56 1.36 8.63
C ASP A 194 14.46 0.74 7.76
N VAL A 195 14.66 0.71 6.44
CA VAL A 195 13.76 0.09 5.46
C VAL A 195 14.39 -1.10 4.73
N ALA A 196 15.63 -1.47 5.06
CA ALA A 196 16.34 -2.53 4.34
C ALA A 196 15.75 -3.92 4.58
N PRO A 197 15.76 -4.82 3.56
CA PRO A 197 15.24 -6.20 3.68
C PRO A 197 15.94 -7.03 4.75
N VAL A 198 17.19 -6.72 5.07
CA VAL A 198 17.98 -7.45 6.07
C VAL A 198 17.34 -7.51 7.46
N ARG A 199 16.35 -6.64 7.74
CA ARG A 199 15.58 -6.68 8.99
C ARG A 199 14.75 -7.97 9.17
N TYR A 200 14.56 -8.74 8.10
CA TYR A 200 13.74 -9.96 8.06
C TYR A 200 14.55 -11.23 7.77
N HIS A 201 15.89 -11.15 7.83
CA HIS A 201 16.82 -12.27 7.59
C HIS A 201 17.65 -12.62 8.82
#